data_64f1083d99db820f77d8eb7438cbc149
#
_entry.id   64f1083d99db820f77d8eb7438cbc149
#
_cell.length_a   1.000
_cell.length_b   1.000
_cell.length_c   1.000
_cell.angle_alpha   90.00
_cell.angle_beta   90.00
_cell.angle_gamma   90.00
#
_symmetry.space_group_name_H-M   'P 1'
#
loop_
_entity.id
_entity.type
_entity.pdbx_description
1 polymer ?
#
loop_
_entity_poly.entity_id
_entity_poly.type
_entity_poly.pdbx_seq_one_letter_code
_entity_poly.pdbx_strand_id
1 'polypeptide(L)' 'DGLDLIKKVIYKSKYILKFKGMLALEIGNEQFNKVSKILKKNNFKIEHIIKDYKDNIRGIISTQIGN' A
#
# COMPACT_ATOMS: atom_id res chain seq x y z
N ASP A 1 -0.09 -16.73 -2.54
CA ASP A 1 -1.02 -15.62 -2.68
C ASP A 1 -0.26 -14.42 -3.22
N GLY A 2 -0.83 -13.34 -3.50
CA GLY A 2 -0.14 -12.17 -4.07
C GLY A 2 0.65 -11.33 -3.07
N LEU A 3 0.69 -11.72 -1.80
CA LEU A 3 1.30 -10.89 -0.76
C LEU A 3 2.82 -10.81 -0.86
N ASP A 4 3.48 -11.87 -1.33
CA ASP A 4 4.93 -11.84 -1.47
C ASP A 4 5.38 -10.80 -2.48
N LEU A 5 4.66 -10.68 -3.59
CA LEU A 5 4.96 -9.66 -4.59
C LEU A 5 4.69 -8.26 -4.03
N ILE A 6 3.57 -8.10 -3.35
CA ILE A 6 3.21 -6.82 -2.72
C ILE A 6 4.27 -6.40 -1.71
N LYS A 7 4.74 -7.32 -0.88
CA LYS A 7 5.81 -7.04 0.07
C LYS A 7 7.07 -6.54 -0.62
N LYS A 8 7.46 -7.20 -1.72
CA LYS A 8 8.65 -6.79 -2.48
C LYS A 8 8.47 -5.39 -3.07
N VAL A 9 7.30 -5.11 -3.62
CA VAL A 9 7.02 -3.79 -4.21
C VAL A 9 7.11 -2.70 -3.14
N ILE A 10 6.49 -2.93 -2.00
CA ILE A 10 6.50 -1.95 -0.90
C ILE A 10 7.93 -1.73 -0.40
N TYR A 11 8.66 -2.82 -0.19
CA TYR A 11 10.04 -2.74 0.31
C TYR A 11 10.93 -1.97 -0.65
N LYS A 12 10.86 -2.25 -1.94
CA LYS A 12 11.64 -1.54 -2.94
C LYS A 12 11.22 -0.08 -3.06
N SER A 13 9.93 0.19 -3.00
CA SER A 13 9.39 1.54 -3.08
C SER A 13 9.89 2.42 -1.93
N LYS A 14 10.08 1.83 -0.74
CA LYS A 14 10.63 2.52 0.41
C LYS A 14 11.98 3.17 0.09
N TYR A 15 12.81 2.51 -0.70
CA TYR A 15 14.14 3.01 -1.04
C TYR A 15 14.18 3.89 -2.29
N ILE A 16 13.20 3.72 -3.18
CA ILE A 16 13.16 4.45 -4.44
C ILE A 16 12.44 5.78 -4.28
N LEU A 17 11.35 5.80 -3.52
CA LEU A 17 10.53 7.00 -3.38
C LEU A 17 11.17 8.01 -2.43
N LYS A 18 11.06 9.27 -2.81
CA LYS A 18 11.44 10.39 -1.96
C LYS A 18 10.42 10.53 -0.83
N PHE A 19 10.79 11.28 0.20
CA PHE A 19 9.86 11.69 1.25
C PHE A 19 8.62 12.33 0.62
N LYS A 20 7.44 11.87 1.04
CA LYS A 20 6.14 12.26 0.48
C LYS A 20 5.87 11.71 -0.92
N GLY A 21 6.75 10.85 -1.44
CA GLY A 21 6.46 10.12 -2.68
C GLY A 21 5.27 9.18 -2.49
N MET A 22 4.50 8.96 -3.54
CA MET A 22 3.27 8.20 -3.47
C MET A 22 3.43 6.81 -4.06
N LEU A 23 2.77 5.84 -3.43
CA LEU A 23 2.69 4.47 -3.92
C LEU A 23 1.22 4.08 -4.00
N ALA A 24 0.79 3.72 -5.21
CA ALA A 24 -0.57 3.22 -5.44
C ALA A 24 -0.51 1.72 -5.66
N LEU A 25 -1.35 0.98 -4.95
CA LEU A 25 -1.42 -0.48 -5.06
C LEU A 25 -2.84 -0.91 -5.37
N GLU A 26 -2.98 -1.85 -6.30
CA GLU A 26 -4.23 -2.59 -6.49
C GLU A 26 -4.23 -3.80 -5.58
N ILE A 27 -5.31 -4.01 -4.84
CA ILE A 27 -5.43 -5.14 -3.92
C ILE A 27 -6.83 -5.70 -3.95
N GLY A 28 -6.98 -6.93 -3.45
CA GLY A 28 -8.29 -7.49 -3.17
C GLY A 28 -8.79 -7.03 -1.80
N ASN A 29 -10.10 -7.02 -1.64
CA ASN A 29 -10.72 -6.59 -0.37
C ASN A 29 -10.19 -7.38 0.82
N GLU A 30 -9.95 -8.67 0.64
CA GLU A 30 -9.47 -9.56 1.70
C GLU A 30 -8.00 -9.33 2.07
N GLN A 31 -7.27 -8.62 1.24
CA GLN A 31 -5.85 -8.35 1.48
C GLN A 31 -5.61 -7.06 2.28
N PHE A 32 -6.63 -6.23 2.43
CA PHE A 32 -6.46 -4.88 2.97
C PHE A 32 -5.76 -4.86 4.32
N ASN A 33 -6.20 -5.68 5.26
CA ASN A 33 -5.64 -5.63 6.62
C ASN A 33 -4.14 -5.99 6.62
N LYS A 34 -3.76 -7.01 5.87
CA LYS A 34 -2.36 -7.43 5.80
C LYS A 34 -1.50 -6.40 5.07
N VAL A 35 -1.98 -5.89 3.95
CA VAL A 35 -1.24 -4.88 3.17
C VAL A 35 -1.10 -3.60 3.96
N SER A 36 -2.14 -3.18 4.66
CA SER A 36 -2.11 -2.00 5.51
C SER A 36 -1.01 -2.10 6.56
N LYS A 37 -0.87 -3.26 7.20
CA LYS A 37 0.19 -3.48 8.21
C LYS A 37 1.58 -3.42 7.58
N ILE A 38 1.74 -4.00 6.39
CA ILE A 38 3.03 -3.97 5.70
C ILE A 38 3.41 -2.54 5.33
N LEU A 39 2.46 -1.76 4.83
CA LEU A 39 2.69 -0.35 4.50
C LEU A 39 3.14 0.44 5.73
N LYS A 40 2.41 0.31 6.82
CA LYS A 40 2.74 1.04 8.06
C LYS A 40 4.10 0.65 8.60
N LYS A 41 4.43 -0.64 8.55
CA LYS A 41 5.73 -1.15 9.01
C LYS A 41 6.87 -0.56 8.18
N ASN A 42 6.63 -0.23 6.93
CA ASN A 42 7.62 0.34 6.02
C ASN A 42 7.52 1.86 5.88
N ASN A 43 6.89 2.51 6.84
CA ASN A 43 6.78 3.97 6.93
C ASN A 43 6.01 4.58 5.77
N PHE A 44 4.93 3.92 5.39
CA PHE A 44 3.93 4.47 4.48
C PHE A 44 2.67 4.84 5.24
N LYS A 45 2.16 6.03 4.96
CA LYS A 45 0.88 6.47 5.49
C LYS A 45 -0.20 6.25 4.44
N ILE A 46 -1.30 5.62 4.82
CA ILE A 46 -2.42 5.43 3.92
C ILE A 46 -3.17 6.74 3.80
N GLU A 47 -3.24 7.29 2.57
CA GLU A 47 -3.93 8.55 2.30
C GLU A 47 -5.35 8.32 1.80
N HIS A 48 -5.53 7.35 0.91
CA HIS A 48 -6.83 7.06 0.34
C HIS A 48 -7.02 5.57 0.16
N ILE A 49 -8.26 5.14 0.36
CA ILE A 49 -8.69 3.77 0.08
C ILE A 49 -9.66 3.85 -1.09
N ILE A 50 -9.39 3.12 -2.15
CA ILE A 50 -10.21 3.11 -3.35
C ILE A 50 -11.15 1.92 -3.26
N LYS A 51 -12.44 2.18 -3.41
CA LYS A 51 -13.49 1.16 -3.35
C LYS A 51 -14.23 1.10 -4.66
N ASP A 52 -14.77 -0.10 -4.98
CA ASP A 52 -15.66 -0.24 -6.12
C ASP A 52 -17.09 0.15 -5.72
N TYR A 53 -18.02 0.04 -6.68
CA TYR A 53 -19.40 0.45 -6.45
C TYR A 53 -20.14 -0.47 -5.46
N LYS A 54 -19.58 -1.63 -5.14
CA LYS A 54 -20.11 -2.53 -4.10
C LYS A 54 -19.43 -2.33 -2.76
N ASP A 55 -18.65 -1.28 -2.64
CA ASP A 55 -17.93 -0.93 -1.41
C ASP A 55 -16.80 -1.91 -1.06
N ASN A 56 -16.34 -2.70 -2.01
CA ASN A 56 -15.16 -3.56 -1.84
C ASN A 56 -13.90 -2.76 -2.10
N ILE A 57 -12.90 -2.96 -1.24
CA ILE A 57 -11.61 -2.27 -1.40
C ILE A 57 -10.87 -2.83 -2.61
N ARG A 58 -10.41 -1.93 -3.50
CA ARG A 58 -9.70 -2.29 -4.72
C ARG A 58 -8.30 -1.68 -4.80
N GLY A 59 -8.01 -0.70 -3.98
CA GLY A 59 -6.71 -0.07 -4.03
C GLY A 59 -6.40 0.76 -2.82
N ILE A 60 -5.13 1.08 -2.66
CA ILE A 60 -4.63 1.94 -1.61
C ILE A 60 -3.68 2.94 -2.23
N ILE A 61 -3.84 4.20 -1.87
CA ILE A 61 -2.87 5.24 -2.19
C ILE A 61 -2.18 5.61 -0.88
N SER A 62 -0.86 5.48 -0.86
CA SER A 62 -0.07 5.73 0.34
C SER A 62 1.07 6.70 0.04
N THR A 63 1.60 7.30 1.08
CA THR A 63 2.68 8.28 0.99
C THR A 63 3.84 7.83 1.86
N GLN A 64 5.06 7.94 1.32
CA GLN A 64 6.27 7.61 2.07
C GLN A 64 6.53 8.73 3.09
N ILE A 65 6.60 8.38 4.38
CA ILE A 65 6.75 9.36 5.45
C ILE A 65 8.06 9.22 6.22
N GLY A 66 8.97 8.36 5.75
CA GLY A 66 10.28 8.21 6.37
C GLY A 66 10.98 6.95 5.89
N ASN A 67 12.24 6.82 6.15
CA ASN A 67 13.03 5.65 5.79
C ASN A 67 13.40 4.82 7.00
#